data_ab67684c468bb488e073d767efa31d56
#
_entry.id   ab67684c468bb488e073d767efa31d56
#
_cell.length_a   1.000
_cell.length_b   1.000
_cell.length_c   1.000
_cell.angle_alpha   90.00
_cell.angle_beta   90.00
_cell.angle_gamma   90.00
#
_symmetry.space_group_name_H-M   'P 1'
#
loop_
_entity.id
_entity.type
_entity.pdbx_description
1 polymer ?
#
loop_
_entity_poly.entity_id
_entity_poly.type
_entity_poly.pdbx_seq_one_letter_code
_entity_poly.pdbx_strand_id
1 'polypeptide(L)'
;MSNDPKDTGSLKAAYDLSTPEDNRRLYRDWAATYDTGFMVETGYEYPARIAALFEARGGVGPVLDVGCGTGAVAQALRVRPVDGVDISPEMLVAARDKGIYRTLIEADLTATPKLPKARYAGVVSAGTFTHGHVGPEALEILVQTARTGALFVIGINAEIFAQQPFAQILGGLVADGEITEPETVEGRIYSRDATHEHADDLFRAVVFHRK
;
A
#
# COMPACT_ATOMS: atom_id res chain seq x y z
N MET A 1 -9.95 -28.61 -20.83
CA MET A 1 -9.66 -27.56 -19.84
C MET A 1 -8.19 -27.21 -20.02
N SER A 2 -7.89 -26.21 -20.83
CA SER A 2 -6.53 -25.79 -21.13
C SER A 2 -6.04 -24.94 -19.97
N ASN A 3 -5.08 -25.45 -19.19
CA ASN A 3 -4.22 -24.63 -18.34
C ASN A 3 -3.36 -23.81 -19.28
N ASP A 4 -3.77 -22.58 -19.58
CA ASP A 4 -2.93 -21.65 -20.30
C ASP A 4 -1.95 -21.04 -19.29
N PRO A 5 -0.62 -21.29 -19.39
CA PRO A 5 0.36 -20.76 -18.44
C PRO A 5 0.54 -19.22 -18.54
N LYS A 6 -0.22 -18.55 -19.42
CA LYS A 6 -0.18 -17.10 -19.61
C LYS A 6 -1.11 -16.33 -18.64
N ASP A 7 -1.94 -17.00 -17.86
CA ASP A 7 -2.94 -16.33 -17.01
C ASP A 7 -2.52 -16.12 -15.54
N THR A 8 -1.32 -16.57 -15.13
CA THR A 8 -0.81 -16.39 -13.76
C THR A 8 -0.28 -14.98 -13.47
N GLY A 9 -0.25 -14.10 -14.48
CA GLY A 9 0.16 -12.70 -14.38
C GLY A 9 -0.95 -11.72 -14.80
N SER A 10 -2.21 -12.17 -14.90
CA SER A 10 -3.28 -11.31 -15.36
C SER A 10 -3.76 -10.39 -14.23
N LEU A 11 -4.16 -9.18 -14.60
CA LEU A 11 -4.84 -8.22 -13.72
C LEU A 11 -6.02 -8.87 -12.97
N LYS A 12 -6.77 -9.75 -13.64
CA LYS A 12 -7.86 -10.52 -13.06
C LYS A 12 -7.42 -11.34 -11.84
N ALA A 13 -6.23 -11.95 -11.87
CA ALA A 13 -5.74 -12.74 -10.74
C ALA A 13 -5.52 -11.87 -9.48
N ALA A 14 -5.17 -10.57 -9.62
CA ALA A 14 -5.05 -9.65 -8.50
C ALA A 14 -6.39 -9.24 -7.89
N TYR A 15 -7.46 -9.23 -8.69
CA TYR A 15 -8.81 -8.89 -8.24
C TYR A 15 -9.58 -10.09 -7.68
N ASP A 16 -9.21 -11.32 -8.05
CA ASP A 16 -9.85 -12.56 -7.58
C ASP A 16 -9.29 -13.05 -6.23
N LEU A 17 -8.39 -12.31 -5.60
CA LEU A 17 -7.79 -12.67 -4.30
C LEU A 17 -8.82 -12.60 -3.18
N SER A 18 -8.82 -13.63 -2.32
CA SER A 18 -9.76 -13.73 -1.20
C SER A 18 -9.12 -14.06 0.14
N THR A 19 -7.88 -14.55 0.15
CA THR A 19 -7.16 -14.93 1.37
C THR A 19 -5.72 -14.40 1.38
N PRO A 20 -5.09 -14.23 2.58
CA PRO A 20 -3.66 -13.90 2.68
C PRO A 20 -2.74 -14.93 2.00
N GLU A 21 -3.14 -16.21 1.97
CA GLU A 21 -2.41 -17.29 1.30
C GLU A 21 -2.44 -17.15 -0.22
N ASP A 22 -3.59 -16.74 -0.79
CA ASP A 22 -3.72 -16.46 -2.22
C ASP A 22 -2.82 -15.28 -2.61
N ASN A 23 -2.78 -14.25 -1.77
CA ASN A 23 -1.87 -13.14 -1.89
C ASN A 23 -0.41 -13.57 -1.97
N ARG A 24 0.06 -14.31 -0.95
CA ARG A 24 1.44 -14.80 -0.91
C ARG A 24 1.79 -15.60 -2.16
N ARG A 25 0.87 -16.48 -2.62
CA ARG A 25 1.10 -17.30 -3.81
C ARG A 25 1.24 -16.45 -5.07
N LEU A 26 0.29 -15.52 -5.31
CA LEU A 26 0.30 -14.67 -6.49
C LEU A 26 1.54 -13.77 -6.55
N TYR A 27 1.83 -13.07 -5.46
CA TYR A 27 2.96 -12.15 -5.40
C TYR A 27 4.32 -12.84 -5.41
N ARG A 28 4.42 -14.08 -4.90
CA ARG A 28 5.62 -14.91 -5.09
C ARG A 28 5.89 -15.14 -6.56
N ASP A 29 4.85 -15.53 -7.31
CA ASP A 29 4.99 -15.85 -8.74
C ASP A 29 5.25 -14.58 -9.59
N TRP A 30 4.80 -13.41 -9.10
CA TRP A 30 4.99 -12.12 -9.77
C TRP A 30 6.27 -11.37 -9.40
N ALA A 31 6.91 -11.68 -8.29
CA ALA A 31 8.01 -10.87 -7.75
C ALA A 31 9.10 -10.53 -8.77
N ALA A 32 9.44 -11.46 -9.69
CA ALA A 32 10.46 -11.25 -10.71
C ALA A 32 10.01 -10.37 -11.89
N THR A 33 8.71 -10.27 -12.16
CA THR A 33 8.14 -9.60 -13.36
C THR A 33 7.16 -8.48 -13.01
N TYR A 34 6.90 -8.23 -11.73
CA TYR A 34 5.90 -7.26 -11.28
C TYR A 34 6.13 -5.86 -11.86
N ASP A 35 7.37 -5.36 -11.77
CA ASP A 35 7.70 -4.00 -12.23
C ASP A 35 7.69 -3.89 -13.77
N THR A 36 8.19 -4.90 -14.48
CA THR A 36 8.36 -4.88 -15.94
C THR A 36 7.17 -5.42 -16.70
N GLY A 37 6.41 -6.31 -16.10
CA GLY A 37 5.16 -6.87 -16.62
C GLY A 37 3.96 -6.08 -16.12
N PHE A 38 3.43 -6.45 -14.94
CA PHE A 38 2.17 -5.90 -14.43
C PHE A 38 2.12 -4.37 -14.45
N MET A 39 3.10 -3.67 -13.86
CA MET A 39 3.02 -2.20 -13.76
C MET A 39 3.07 -1.52 -15.12
N VAL A 40 3.93 -2.00 -16.04
CA VAL A 40 4.08 -1.39 -17.37
C VAL A 40 2.88 -1.72 -18.26
N GLU A 41 2.47 -2.99 -18.30
CA GLU A 41 1.40 -3.46 -19.19
C GLU A 41 0.03 -2.88 -18.81
N THR A 42 -0.22 -2.66 -17.51
CA THR A 42 -1.48 -2.10 -17.01
C THR A 42 -1.49 -0.57 -16.90
N GLY A 43 -0.33 0.07 -17.00
CA GLY A 43 -0.20 1.51 -16.73
C GLY A 43 -0.44 1.85 -15.25
N TYR A 44 0.05 1.02 -14.33
CA TYR A 44 -0.17 1.16 -12.88
C TYR A 44 0.63 2.35 -12.31
N GLU A 45 -0.03 3.48 -12.10
CA GLU A 45 0.56 4.73 -11.61
C GLU A 45 0.29 5.01 -10.12
N TYR A 46 -0.48 4.15 -9.46
CA TYR A 46 -0.92 4.36 -8.09
C TYR A 46 0.23 4.64 -7.10
N PRO A 47 1.33 3.86 -7.07
CA PRO A 47 2.44 4.12 -6.15
C PRO A 47 3.06 5.51 -6.33
N ALA A 48 3.26 5.95 -7.58
CA ALA A 48 3.81 7.26 -7.89
C ALA A 48 2.88 8.40 -7.45
N ARG A 49 1.56 8.22 -7.56
CA ARG A 49 0.55 9.20 -7.12
C ARG A 49 0.52 9.35 -5.61
N ILE A 50 0.62 8.23 -4.85
CA ILE A 50 0.71 8.26 -3.39
C ILE A 50 2.01 8.94 -2.94
N ALA A 51 3.15 8.61 -3.55
CA ALA A 51 4.42 9.26 -3.26
C ALA A 51 4.37 10.78 -3.51
N ALA A 52 3.82 11.20 -4.65
CA ALA A 52 3.65 12.62 -4.99
C ALA A 52 2.72 13.35 -4.01
N LEU A 53 1.62 12.73 -3.60
CA LEU A 53 0.70 13.30 -2.60
C LEU A 53 1.38 13.45 -1.24
N PHE A 54 2.14 12.46 -0.79
CA PHE A 54 2.90 12.52 0.45
C PHE A 54 3.91 13.69 0.44
N GLU A 55 4.67 13.85 -0.63
CA GLU A 55 5.63 14.96 -0.78
C GLU A 55 4.93 16.32 -0.85
N ALA A 56 3.82 16.43 -1.59
CA ALA A 56 3.03 17.65 -1.70
C ALA A 56 2.42 18.11 -0.37
N ARG A 57 2.19 17.18 0.56
CA ARG A 57 1.71 17.46 1.93
C ARG A 57 2.83 17.68 2.94
N GLY A 58 4.09 17.86 2.48
CA GLY A 58 5.24 18.13 3.33
C GLY A 58 5.75 16.90 4.08
N GLY A 59 5.53 15.70 3.54
CA GLY A 59 5.98 14.44 4.14
C GLY A 59 7.50 14.42 4.33
N VAL A 60 7.94 13.91 5.48
CA VAL A 60 9.34 13.80 5.85
C VAL A 60 9.67 12.41 6.38
N GLY A 61 10.96 12.05 6.36
CA GLY A 61 11.43 10.76 6.86
C GLY A 61 11.79 10.78 8.35
N PRO A 62 11.94 9.58 8.96
CA PRO A 62 11.85 8.26 8.34
C PRO A 62 10.40 7.88 7.95
N VAL A 63 10.25 7.21 6.83
CA VAL A 63 8.94 6.78 6.27
C VAL A 63 8.80 5.27 6.43
N LEU A 64 7.59 4.79 6.75
CA LEU A 64 7.17 3.40 6.62
C LEU A 64 6.34 3.25 5.34
N ASP A 65 6.79 2.41 4.42
CA ASP A 65 6.07 1.98 3.23
C ASP A 65 5.35 0.66 3.53
N VAL A 66 4.02 0.72 3.57
CA VAL A 66 3.14 -0.36 4.05
C VAL A 66 2.62 -1.17 2.86
N GLY A 67 2.86 -2.50 2.88
CA GLY A 67 2.65 -3.37 1.73
C GLY A 67 3.59 -2.95 0.61
N CYS A 68 4.88 -2.86 0.92
CA CYS A 68 5.85 -2.23 0.04
C CYS A 68 6.10 -2.99 -1.27
N GLY A 69 5.71 -4.28 -1.34
CA GLY A 69 5.93 -5.12 -2.52
C GLY A 69 7.38 -5.08 -2.98
N THR A 70 7.57 -4.84 -4.27
CA THR A 70 8.90 -4.65 -4.89
C THR A 70 9.50 -3.26 -4.64
N GLY A 71 8.79 -2.34 -3.99
CA GLY A 71 9.29 -1.01 -3.63
C GLY A 71 8.87 0.13 -4.56
N ALA A 72 7.75 0.02 -5.26
CA ALA A 72 7.31 1.02 -6.22
C ALA A 72 7.05 2.41 -5.59
N VAL A 73 6.45 2.47 -4.39
CA VAL A 73 6.24 3.73 -3.66
C VAL A 73 7.58 4.34 -3.25
N ALA A 74 8.45 3.54 -2.59
CA ALA A 74 9.74 4.02 -2.17
C ALA A 74 10.64 4.46 -3.33
N GLN A 75 10.52 3.84 -4.50
CA GLN A 75 11.24 4.25 -5.70
C GLN A 75 10.80 5.63 -6.19
N ALA A 76 9.51 5.93 -6.08
CA ALA A 76 8.95 7.23 -6.47
C ALA A 76 9.20 8.34 -5.43
N LEU A 77 9.37 8.00 -4.14
CA LEU A 77 9.67 8.95 -3.07
C LEU A 77 11.09 9.51 -3.20
N ARG A 78 11.25 10.82 -2.95
CA ARG A 78 12.56 11.48 -2.76
C ARG A 78 12.99 11.51 -1.30
N VAL A 79 12.02 11.39 -0.39
CA VAL A 79 12.23 11.43 1.07
C VAL A 79 12.94 10.16 1.53
N ARG A 80 13.91 10.32 2.44
CA ARG A 80 14.69 9.21 3.03
C ARG A 80 14.88 9.44 4.55
N PRO A 81 15.18 8.41 5.36
CA PRO A 81 15.18 6.99 4.97
C PRO A 81 13.77 6.42 4.88
N VAL A 82 13.61 5.32 4.13
CA VAL A 82 12.39 4.53 4.02
C VAL A 82 12.64 3.13 4.58
N ASP A 83 11.73 2.62 5.39
CA ASP A 83 11.63 1.21 5.77
C ASP A 83 10.40 0.63 5.08
N GLY A 84 10.43 -0.63 4.67
CA GLY A 84 9.30 -1.32 4.04
C GLY A 84 8.77 -2.44 4.90
N VAL A 85 7.47 -2.68 4.85
CA VAL A 85 6.82 -3.87 5.44
C VAL A 85 5.96 -4.56 4.39
N ASP A 86 6.09 -5.88 4.29
CA ASP A 86 5.29 -6.70 3.38
C ASP A 86 5.12 -8.12 3.95
N ILE A 87 4.07 -8.81 3.51
CA ILE A 87 3.79 -10.20 3.89
C ILE A 87 4.58 -11.22 3.04
N SER A 88 5.02 -10.83 1.82
CA SER A 88 5.71 -11.70 0.86
C SER A 88 7.22 -11.58 0.98
N PRO A 89 7.92 -12.64 1.42
CA PRO A 89 9.39 -12.66 1.46
C PRO A 89 10.01 -12.50 0.07
N GLU A 90 9.36 -12.98 -0.99
CA GLU A 90 9.84 -12.88 -2.36
C GLU A 90 9.79 -11.42 -2.86
N MET A 91 8.72 -10.70 -2.55
CA MET A 91 8.62 -9.26 -2.81
C MET A 91 9.70 -8.49 -2.07
N LEU A 92 9.95 -8.84 -0.80
CA LEU A 92 11.00 -8.20 -0.01
C LEU A 92 12.41 -8.49 -0.55
N VAL A 93 12.64 -9.65 -1.18
CA VAL A 93 13.90 -9.92 -1.90
C VAL A 93 14.05 -8.96 -3.07
N ALA A 94 13.04 -8.82 -3.94
CA ALA A 94 13.06 -7.89 -5.07
C ALA A 94 13.24 -6.43 -4.61
N ALA A 95 12.57 -6.04 -3.53
CA ALA A 95 12.73 -4.71 -2.93
C ALA A 95 14.16 -4.46 -2.40
N ARG A 96 14.78 -5.49 -1.80
CA ARG A 96 16.17 -5.42 -1.27
C ARG A 96 17.17 -5.21 -2.39
N ASP A 97 17.00 -5.86 -3.53
CA ASP A 97 17.91 -5.77 -4.67
C ASP A 97 17.94 -4.36 -5.26
N LYS A 98 16.88 -3.55 -5.07
CA LYS A 98 16.85 -2.15 -5.47
C LYS A 98 17.70 -1.24 -4.57
N GLY A 99 18.06 -1.64 -3.37
CA GLY A 99 18.91 -0.88 -2.45
C GLY A 99 18.32 0.45 -1.95
N ILE A 100 17.01 0.62 -2.01
CA ILE A 100 16.30 1.87 -1.67
C ILE A 100 15.75 1.91 -0.24
N TYR A 101 15.64 0.76 0.42
CA TYR A 101 15.16 0.65 1.80
C TYR A 101 16.32 0.57 2.79
N ARG A 102 16.14 1.23 3.94
CA ARG A 102 17.03 1.07 5.11
C ARG A 102 16.80 -0.27 5.80
N THR A 103 15.54 -0.66 5.95
CA THR A 103 15.10 -1.90 6.61
C THR A 103 13.90 -2.45 5.85
N LEU A 104 13.83 -3.77 5.70
CA LEU A 104 12.67 -4.50 5.19
C LEU A 104 12.19 -5.45 6.28
N ILE A 105 10.88 -5.44 6.56
CA ILE A 105 10.21 -6.17 7.62
C ILE A 105 9.20 -7.12 6.98
N GLU A 106 9.36 -8.41 7.21
CA GLU A 106 8.34 -9.40 6.87
C GLU A 106 7.28 -9.41 7.98
N ALA A 107 6.04 -9.06 7.66
CA ALA A 107 4.95 -9.05 8.62
C ALA A 107 3.58 -9.16 7.96
N ASP A 108 2.70 -9.91 8.60
CA ASP A 108 1.29 -10.02 8.25
C ASP A 108 0.50 -8.97 9.03
N LEU A 109 -0.05 -7.97 8.34
CA LEU A 109 -0.82 -6.88 8.94
C LEU A 109 -2.27 -7.29 9.27
N THR A 110 -2.71 -8.46 8.83
CA THR A 110 -4.00 -9.04 9.24
C THR A 110 -3.94 -9.74 10.60
N ALA A 111 -2.72 -10.01 11.06
CA ALA A 111 -2.42 -10.50 12.40
C ALA A 111 -2.05 -9.33 13.33
N THR A 112 -1.43 -9.61 14.46
CA THR A 112 -0.91 -8.57 15.38
C THR A 112 0.62 -8.52 15.27
N PRO A 113 1.19 -7.88 14.21
CA PRO A 113 2.61 -7.90 13.97
C PRO A 113 3.37 -7.03 14.99
N LYS A 114 4.59 -7.44 15.30
CA LYS A 114 5.52 -6.63 16.12
C LYS A 114 6.24 -5.62 15.23
N LEU A 115 5.65 -4.46 15.03
CA LEU A 115 6.26 -3.35 14.31
C LEU A 115 6.96 -2.36 15.28
N PRO A 116 7.97 -1.61 14.82
CA PRO A 116 8.58 -0.54 15.60
C PRO A 116 7.54 0.50 16.01
N LYS A 117 7.51 0.92 17.28
CA LYS A 117 6.59 1.95 17.78
C LYS A 117 7.23 3.33 17.77
N ALA A 118 6.43 4.38 17.54
CA ALA A 118 6.80 5.79 17.61
C ALA A 118 8.09 6.13 16.83
N ARG A 119 8.32 5.45 15.69
CA ARG A 119 9.58 5.57 14.92
C ARG A 119 9.45 6.46 13.69
N TYR A 120 8.32 6.38 12.98
CA TYR A 120 8.19 6.98 11.66
C TYR A 120 7.61 8.39 11.72
N ALA A 121 8.11 9.27 10.84
CA ALA A 121 7.58 10.62 10.63
C ALA A 121 6.58 10.65 9.47
N GLY A 122 6.54 9.60 8.67
CA GLY A 122 5.60 9.41 7.60
C GLY A 122 5.21 7.95 7.45
N VAL A 123 3.98 7.69 7.02
CA VAL A 123 3.46 6.36 6.68
C VAL A 123 2.74 6.47 5.35
N VAL A 124 3.10 5.63 4.40
CA VAL A 124 2.52 5.58 3.06
C VAL A 124 2.07 4.18 2.72
N SER A 125 1.04 4.05 1.88
CA SER A 125 0.60 2.77 1.35
C SER A 125 -0.08 2.93 0.01
N ALA A 126 0.22 2.06 -0.95
CA ALA A 126 -0.47 1.95 -2.22
C ALA A 126 -0.67 0.47 -2.60
N GLY A 127 -1.94 0.08 -2.84
CA GLY A 127 -2.28 -1.29 -3.28
C GLY A 127 -2.38 -2.33 -2.16
N THR A 128 -2.24 -1.95 -0.88
CA THR A 128 -2.34 -2.86 0.26
C THR A 128 -3.79 -2.99 0.75
N PHE A 129 -4.52 -1.89 0.78
CA PHE A 129 -5.93 -1.86 1.20
C PHE A 129 -6.83 -2.04 -0.02
N THR A 130 -6.94 -3.28 -0.47
CA THR A 130 -7.70 -3.69 -1.65
C THR A 130 -8.36 -5.07 -1.43
N HIS A 131 -8.98 -5.64 -2.47
CA HIS A 131 -9.71 -6.90 -2.41
C HIS A 131 -8.85 -8.05 -1.84
N GLY A 132 -9.37 -8.76 -0.84
CA GLY A 132 -8.72 -9.93 -0.25
C GLY A 132 -7.40 -9.66 0.51
N HIS A 133 -7.08 -8.38 0.78
CA HIS A 133 -5.85 -7.99 1.48
C HIS A 133 -6.11 -7.53 2.92
N VAL A 134 -5.57 -6.36 3.27
CA VAL A 134 -5.56 -5.81 4.63
C VAL A 134 -6.82 -4.99 4.88
N GLY A 135 -7.49 -5.24 5.99
CA GLY A 135 -8.68 -4.50 6.42
C GLY A 135 -8.36 -3.20 7.18
N PRO A 136 -9.42 -2.42 7.53
CA PRO A 136 -9.26 -1.13 8.21
C PRO A 136 -8.65 -1.23 9.61
N GLU A 137 -8.71 -2.39 10.28
CA GLU A 137 -8.14 -2.63 11.62
C GLU A 137 -6.63 -2.42 11.66
N ALA A 138 -5.96 -2.62 10.53
CA ALA A 138 -4.52 -2.38 10.41
C ALA A 138 -4.15 -0.90 10.66
N LEU A 139 -5.06 0.05 10.44
CA LEU A 139 -4.81 1.46 10.70
C LEU A 139 -4.47 1.73 12.18
N GLU A 140 -5.12 1.04 13.13
CA GLU A 140 -4.83 1.15 14.55
C GLU A 140 -3.39 0.73 14.87
N ILE A 141 -2.94 -0.38 14.25
CA ILE A 141 -1.56 -0.87 14.40
C ILE A 141 -0.57 0.12 13.78
N LEU A 142 -0.88 0.63 12.58
CA LEU A 142 0.00 1.55 11.86
C LEU A 142 0.17 2.89 12.58
N VAL A 143 -0.90 3.44 13.18
CA VAL A 143 -0.83 4.67 13.99
C VAL A 143 0.21 4.53 15.10
N GLN A 144 0.31 3.37 15.75
CA GLN A 144 1.30 3.13 16.81
C GLN A 144 2.75 3.08 16.32
N THR A 145 2.99 2.87 15.03
CA THR A 145 4.34 2.87 14.45
C THR A 145 4.93 4.27 14.31
N ALA A 146 4.08 5.27 14.21
CA ALA A 146 4.45 6.63 13.90
C ALA A 146 4.68 7.47 15.18
N ARG A 147 5.46 8.51 15.08
CA ARG A 147 5.65 9.52 16.13
C ARG A 147 4.57 10.59 16.03
N THR A 148 4.33 11.33 17.11
CA THR A 148 3.45 12.52 17.10
C THR A 148 3.86 13.47 15.97
N GLY A 149 2.87 13.98 15.24
CA GLY A 149 3.03 14.84 14.06
C GLY A 149 3.33 14.08 12.77
N ALA A 150 3.45 12.76 12.78
CA ALA A 150 3.71 11.98 11.57
C ALA A 150 2.55 12.10 10.56
N LEU A 151 2.89 12.30 9.30
CA LEU A 151 1.94 12.34 8.18
C LEU A 151 1.63 10.92 7.68
N PHE A 152 0.34 10.63 7.52
CA PHE A 152 -0.16 9.43 6.88
C PHE A 152 -0.76 9.78 5.52
N VAL A 153 -0.41 9.00 4.50
CA VAL A 153 -1.05 9.00 3.17
C VAL A 153 -1.32 7.55 2.79
N ILE A 154 -2.51 7.09 3.12
CA ILE A 154 -2.91 5.70 2.96
C ILE A 154 -3.89 5.61 1.80
N GLY A 155 -3.44 5.01 0.71
CA GLY A 155 -4.27 4.73 -0.44
C GLY A 155 -5.10 3.46 -0.23
N ILE A 156 -6.40 3.56 -0.45
CA ILE A 156 -7.38 2.49 -0.31
C ILE A 156 -8.13 2.39 -1.64
N ASN A 157 -8.36 1.20 -2.17
CA ASN A 157 -9.23 1.03 -3.32
C ASN A 157 -10.60 1.65 -3.00
N ALA A 158 -11.16 2.47 -3.91
CA ALA A 158 -12.36 3.27 -3.62
C ALA A 158 -13.60 2.40 -3.35
N GLU A 159 -13.71 1.26 -4.02
CA GLU A 159 -14.78 0.29 -3.78
C GLU A 159 -14.66 -0.34 -2.40
N ILE A 160 -13.46 -0.78 -2.02
CA ILE A 160 -13.17 -1.36 -0.70
C ILE A 160 -13.40 -0.32 0.42
N PHE A 161 -13.02 0.94 0.20
CA PHE A 161 -13.31 2.01 1.15
C PHE A 161 -14.82 2.16 1.41
N ALA A 162 -15.65 1.99 0.37
CA ALA A 162 -17.11 2.09 0.49
C ALA A 162 -17.75 0.85 1.15
N GLN A 163 -17.15 -0.34 0.95
CA GLN A 163 -17.70 -1.60 1.44
C GLN A 163 -17.27 -1.95 2.86
N GLN A 164 -16.11 -1.48 3.31
CA GLN A 164 -15.54 -1.81 4.63
C GLN A 164 -15.63 -0.62 5.59
N PRO A 165 -15.56 -0.84 6.92
CA PRO A 165 -15.79 0.17 7.93
C PRO A 165 -14.60 1.14 8.14
N PHE A 166 -13.91 1.57 7.07
CA PHE A 166 -12.80 2.52 7.16
C PHE A 166 -13.20 3.83 7.83
N ALA A 167 -14.36 4.39 7.47
CA ALA A 167 -14.85 5.63 8.05
C ALA A 167 -15.13 5.49 9.55
N GLN A 168 -15.62 4.32 9.99
CA GLN A 168 -15.87 4.04 11.40
C GLN A 168 -14.57 3.94 12.21
N ILE A 169 -13.57 3.20 11.70
CA ILE A 169 -12.26 3.06 12.37
C ILE A 169 -11.54 4.42 12.43
N LEU A 170 -11.52 5.17 11.34
CA LEU A 170 -10.93 6.52 11.32
C LEU A 170 -11.65 7.45 12.30
N GLY A 171 -12.98 7.42 12.34
CA GLY A 171 -13.78 8.20 13.30
C GLY A 171 -13.49 7.82 14.76
N GLY A 172 -13.28 6.55 15.07
CA GLY A 172 -12.83 6.07 16.37
C GLY A 172 -11.47 6.65 16.76
N LEU A 173 -10.47 6.56 15.86
CA LEU A 173 -9.13 7.12 16.08
C LEU A 173 -9.15 8.65 16.30
N VAL A 174 -10.04 9.37 15.62
CA VAL A 174 -10.26 10.82 15.85
C VAL A 174 -10.86 11.07 17.22
N ALA A 175 -11.91 10.33 17.59
CA ALA A 175 -12.59 10.45 18.90
C ALA A 175 -11.64 10.15 20.07
N ASP A 176 -10.75 9.17 19.91
CA ASP A 176 -9.73 8.80 20.90
C ASP A 176 -8.55 9.79 20.94
N GLY A 177 -8.52 10.77 20.04
CA GLY A 177 -7.47 11.78 19.98
C GLY A 177 -6.15 11.27 19.41
N GLU A 178 -6.12 10.12 18.77
CA GLU A 178 -4.91 9.49 18.18
C GLU A 178 -4.49 10.14 16.87
N ILE A 179 -5.46 10.65 16.08
CA ILE A 179 -5.20 11.27 14.78
C ILE A 179 -5.96 12.59 14.61
N THR A 180 -5.53 13.41 13.66
CA THR A 180 -6.30 14.57 13.19
C THR A 180 -7.49 14.12 12.36
N GLU A 181 -8.47 15.02 12.12
CA GLU A 181 -9.55 14.76 11.14
C GLU A 181 -8.95 14.40 9.79
N PRO A 182 -9.34 13.25 9.19
CA PRO A 182 -8.79 12.83 7.90
C PRO A 182 -9.35 13.66 6.74
N GLU A 183 -8.47 14.08 5.85
CA GLU A 183 -8.83 14.53 4.51
C GLU A 183 -8.85 13.33 3.56
N THR A 184 -9.76 13.35 2.59
CA THR A 184 -9.85 12.32 1.55
C THR A 184 -9.51 12.91 0.19
N VAL A 185 -8.58 12.28 -0.53
CA VAL A 185 -8.17 12.64 -1.90
C VAL A 185 -8.43 11.46 -2.81
N GLU A 186 -9.20 11.67 -3.88
CA GLU A 186 -9.48 10.63 -4.86
C GLU A 186 -8.54 10.73 -6.07
N GLY A 187 -8.16 9.60 -6.63
CA GLY A 187 -7.32 9.53 -7.82
C GLY A 187 -7.45 8.21 -8.58
N ARG A 188 -6.98 8.17 -9.81
CA ARG A 188 -6.96 6.96 -10.65
C ARG A 188 -5.84 6.02 -10.21
N ILE A 189 -6.11 4.72 -10.24
CA ILE A 189 -5.10 3.67 -10.01
C ILE A 189 -4.19 3.55 -11.22
N TYR A 190 -4.77 3.62 -12.42
CA TYR A 190 -4.08 3.42 -13.69
C TYR A 190 -3.93 4.72 -14.49
N SER A 191 -3.05 4.68 -15.50
CA SER A 191 -2.86 5.79 -16.45
C SER A 191 -4.17 6.07 -17.21
N ARG A 192 -4.27 7.27 -17.79
CA ARG A 192 -5.44 7.65 -18.61
C ARG A 192 -5.57 6.85 -19.89
N ASP A 193 -4.46 6.31 -20.37
CA ASP A 193 -4.38 5.56 -21.62
C ASP A 193 -4.59 4.05 -21.43
N ALA A 194 -4.80 3.60 -20.17
CA ALA A 194 -5.11 2.21 -19.87
C ALA A 194 -6.45 1.80 -20.50
N THR A 195 -6.52 0.58 -21.09
CA THR A 195 -7.69 0.09 -21.85
C THR A 195 -8.27 -1.23 -21.35
N HIS A 196 -7.79 -1.74 -20.21
CA HIS A 196 -8.32 -2.95 -19.57
C HIS A 196 -9.62 -2.66 -18.77
N GLU A 197 -10.30 -3.70 -18.33
CA GLU A 197 -11.61 -3.61 -17.63
C GLU A 197 -11.57 -2.76 -16.34
N HIS A 198 -10.41 -2.69 -15.66
CA HIS A 198 -10.20 -1.92 -14.43
C HIS A 198 -9.54 -0.55 -14.66
N ALA A 199 -9.43 -0.09 -15.92
CA ALA A 199 -8.72 1.15 -16.26
C ALA A 199 -9.28 2.40 -15.55
N ASP A 200 -10.56 2.39 -15.20
CA ASP A 200 -11.24 3.50 -14.53
C ASP A 200 -11.29 3.38 -13.00
N ASP A 201 -10.67 2.34 -12.44
CA ASP A 201 -10.65 2.14 -10.99
C ASP A 201 -9.96 3.30 -10.28
N LEU A 202 -10.55 3.67 -9.15
CA LEU A 202 -10.09 4.78 -8.33
C LEU A 202 -9.52 4.28 -7.00
N PHE A 203 -8.59 5.04 -6.47
CA PHE A 203 -8.22 4.97 -5.06
C PHE A 203 -8.79 6.18 -4.30
N ARG A 204 -8.96 6.00 -3.01
CA ARG A 204 -9.24 7.05 -2.05
C ARG A 204 -8.09 7.08 -1.04
N ALA A 205 -7.26 8.13 -1.12
CA ALA A 205 -6.21 8.34 -0.14
C ALA A 205 -6.77 9.06 1.08
N VAL A 206 -6.61 8.48 2.26
CA VAL A 206 -6.87 9.17 3.53
C VAL A 206 -5.58 9.82 4.02
N VAL A 207 -5.65 11.12 4.31
CA VAL A 207 -4.51 11.97 4.71
C VAL A 207 -4.79 12.54 6.09
N PHE A 208 -3.93 12.24 7.05
CA PHE A 208 -4.05 12.71 8.43
C PHE A 208 -2.70 12.74 9.14
N HIS A 209 -2.66 13.35 10.31
CA HIS A 209 -1.47 13.35 11.17
C HIS A 209 -1.76 12.60 12.47
N ARG A 210 -0.74 11.89 12.99
CA ARG A 210 -0.77 11.38 14.37
C ARG A 210 -0.70 12.55 15.36
N LYS A 211 -1.56 12.53 16.38
CA LYS A 211 -1.53 13.45 17.51
C LYS A 211 -0.60 13.01 18.63
#